data_597a2ddcd60b14d707de32793fba6454
#
_entry.id   597a2ddcd60b14d707de32793fba6454
#
_cell.length_a   1.000
_cell.length_b   1.000
_cell.length_c   1.000
_cell.angle_alpha   90.00
_cell.angle_beta   90.00
_cell.angle_gamma   90.00
#
_symmetry.space_group_name_H-M   'P 1'
#
loop_
_entity.id
_entity.type
_entity.pdbx_description
1 polymer ?
#
loop_
_entity_poly.entity_id
_entity_poly.type
_entity_poly.pdbx_seq_one_letter_code
_entity_poly.pdbx_strand_id
1 'polypeptide(L)'
;TAEYPYVELFRDLAASICRPNSTLVTYGYGFGDEHINRVLSDMLTIPSTHLVIISYDDPIGRILKFYSESAHKDQMSILIGANLGDITNLTKDYLPKSAIDRATIRMAELLQNRMGVASNIANPTIPAQIEPSTTNESATEEIINSES
;
A
#
# COMPACT_ATOMS: atom_id res chain seq x y z
N THR A 1 10.69 41.37 14.41
CA THR A 1 10.00 41.57 13.10
C THR A 1 10.06 40.32 12.20
N ALA A 2 10.68 39.20 12.66
CA ALA A 2 10.74 37.93 11.90
C ALA A 2 9.57 36.99 12.17
N GLU A 3 8.66 37.32 13.06
CA GLU A 3 7.53 36.45 13.47
C GLU A 3 6.30 36.54 12.56
N TYR A 4 6.23 37.55 11.69
CA TYR A 4 5.02 37.86 10.92
C TYR A 4 4.58 36.76 9.91
N PRO A 5 5.45 36.13 9.13
CA PRO A 5 5.01 35.11 8.16
C PRO A 5 4.49 33.83 8.82
N TYR A 6 5.00 33.45 9.98
CA TYR A 6 4.60 32.22 10.65
C TYR A 6 3.20 32.30 11.28
N VAL A 7 2.84 33.48 11.82
CA VAL A 7 1.50 33.69 12.41
C VAL A 7 0.39 33.53 11.37
N GLU A 8 0.62 34.01 10.14
CA GLU A 8 -0.31 33.84 9.03
C GLU A 8 -0.48 32.35 8.67
N LEU A 9 0.63 31.59 8.62
CA LEU A 9 0.57 30.17 8.32
C LEU A 9 -0.21 29.36 9.38
N PHE A 10 -0.03 29.67 10.66
CA PHE A 10 -0.79 29.01 11.73
C PHE A 10 -2.29 29.38 11.67
N ARG A 11 -2.59 30.61 11.32
CA ARG A 11 -3.97 31.05 11.13
C ARG A 11 -4.62 30.34 9.94
N ASP A 12 -3.91 30.22 8.83
CA ASP A 12 -4.41 29.53 7.65
C ASP A 12 -4.55 28.02 7.89
N LEU A 13 -3.62 27.41 8.63
CA LEU A 13 -3.74 26.05 9.09
C LEU A 13 -5.02 25.86 9.93
N ALA A 14 -5.19 26.69 10.96
CA ALA A 14 -6.39 26.63 11.83
C ALA A 14 -7.68 26.81 11.03
N ALA A 15 -7.72 27.79 10.11
CA ALA A 15 -8.87 28.04 9.25
C ALA A 15 -9.18 26.84 8.32
N SER A 16 -8.17 26.07 7.97
CA SER A 16 -8.31 24.91 7.08
C SER A 16 -8.81 23.67 7.81
N ILE A 17 -8.29 23.38 9.02
CA ILE A 17 -8.56 22.14 9.73
C ILE A 17 -9.64 22.24 10.82
N CYS A 18 -9.82 23.42 11.44
CA CYS A 18 -10.85 23.62 12.45
C CYS A 18 -12.24 23.82 11.81
N ARG A 19 -12.69 22.80 11.09
CA ARG A 19 -14.00 22.79 10.41
C ARG A 19 -14.74 21.50 10.76
N PRO A 20 -16.07 21.53 10.88
CA PRO A 20 -16.85 20.32 11.05
C PRO A 20 -16.62 19.31 9.92
N ASN A 21 -16.63 18.03 10.26
CA ASN A 21 -16.47 16.92 9.34
C ASN A 21 -15.11 16.91 8.59
N SER A 22 -14.04 17.45 9.22
CA SER A 22 -12.70 17.42 8.67
C SER A 22 -11.86 16.30 9.28
N THR A 23 -10.99 15.72 8.46
CA THR A 23 -9.98 14.75 8.90
C THR A 23 -8.62 15.29 8.51
N LEU A 24 -7.72 15.38 9.48
CA LEU A 24 -6.33 15.74 9.26
C LEU A 24 -5.46 14.48 9.38
N VAL A 25 -4.60 14.28 8.42
CA VAL A 25 -3.58 13.23 8.47
C VAL A 25 -2.21 13.89 8.62
N THR A 26 -1.48 13.57 9.67
CA THR A 26 -0.08 13.96 9.85
C THR A 26 0.82 12.78 9.51
N TYR A 27 1.88 13.03 8.74
CA TYR A 27 2.87 12.04 8.37
C TYR A 27 4.27 12.52 8.73
N GLY A 28 4.99 11.76 9.56
CA GLY A 28 6.34 12.08 9.99
C GLY A 28 6.46 13.35 10.87
N TYR A 29 5.34 13.83 11.43
CA TYR A 29 5.35 14.98 12.33
C TYR A 29 5.67 14.52 13.76
N GLY A 30 6.75 15.08 14.33
CA GLY A 30 7.28 14.65 15.64
C GLY A 30 6.72 15.40 16.85
N PHE A 31 5.65 16.17 16.73
CA PHE A 31 4.97 16.90 17.82
C PHE A 31 5.90 17.77 18.69
N GLY A 32 6.93 18.36 18.03
CA GLY A 32 7.88 19.26 18.69
C GLY A 32 7.48 20.73 18.69
N ASP A 33 6.55 21.14 17.85
CA ASP A 33 6.10 22.54 17.72
C ASP A 33 4.81 22.76 18.52
N GLU A 34 4.89 23.56 19.58
CA GLU A 34 3.76 23.85 20.46
C GLU A 34 2.64 24.64 19.76
N HIS A 35 2.97 25.48 18.79
CA HIS A 35 1.97 26.26 18.06
C HIS A 35 1.12 25.36 17.17
N ILE A 36 1.77 24.41 16.47
CA ILE A 36 1.04 23.42 15.68
C ILE A 36 0.22 22.52 16.60
N ASN A 37 0.80 22.03 17.70
CA ASN A 37 0.10 21.16 18.64
C ASN A 37 -1.14 21.85 19.21
N ARG A 38 -1.06 23.16 19.46
CA ARG A 38 -2.23 23.94 19.93
C ARG A 38 -3.32 23.96 18.87
N VAL A 39 -2.99 24.23 17.62
CA VAL A 39 -3.98 24.20 16.52
C VAL A 39 -4.62 22.82 16.36
N LEU A 40 -3.84 21.74 16.52
CA LEU A 40 -4.36 20.37 16.53
C LEU A 40 -5.32 20.11 17.68
N SER A 41 -4.98 20.61 18.88
CA SER A 41 -5.86 20.52 20.04
C SER A 41 -7.16 21.30 19.86
N ASP A 42 -7.07 22.51 19.28
CA ASP A 42 -8.26 23.32 18.97
C ASP A 42 -9.16 22.61 17.93
N MET A 43 -8.59 21.96 16.91
CA MET A 43 -9.35 21.15 15.96
C MET A 43 -10.13 20.03 16.67
N LEU A 44 -9.51 19.34 17.61
CA LEU A 44 -10.12 18.22 18.34
C LEU A 44 -11.27 18.64 19.26
N THR A 45 -11.43 19.93 19.58
CA THR A 45 -12.61 20.42 20.33
C THR A 45 -13.91 20.32 19.51
N ILE A 46 -13.81 20.14 18.19
CA ILE A 46 -14.95 19.99 17.28
C ILE A 46 -15.29 18.50 17.17
N PRO A 47 -16.46 18.03 17.64
CA PRO A 47 -16.76 16.59 17.76
C PRO A 47 -16.74 15.79 16.45
N SER A 48 -16.89 16.46 15.30
CA SER A 48 -16.92 15.82 13.98
C SER A 48 -15.58 15.81 13.27
N THR A 49 -14.49 16.18 13.96
CA THR A 49 -13.14 16.13 13.40
C THR A 49 -12.41 14.86 13.79
N HIS A 50 -11.43 14.46 12.99
CA HIS A 50 -10.60 13.31 13.28
C HIS A 50 -9.13 13.59 12.93
N LEU A 51 -8.21 13.22 13.83
CA LEU A 51 -6.77 13.34 13.64
C LEU A 51 -6.15 11.95 13.45
N VAL A 52 -5.53 11.73 12.32
CA VAL A 52 -4.76 10.52 12.03
C VAL A 52 -3.26 10.86 12.09
N ILE A 53 -2.53 10.19 12.97
CA ILE A 53 -1.10 10.39 13.18
C ILE A 53 -0.38 9.17 12.62
N ILE A 54 0.49 9.39 11.60
CA ILE A 54 1.30 8.33 11.01
C ILE A 54 2.76 8.69 11.25
N SER A 55 3.50 7.80 11.92
CA SER A 55 4.91 7.98 12.22
C SER A 55 5.69 6.68 12.11
N TYR A 56 6.96 6.79 11.78
CA TYR A 56 7.89 5.67 11.76
C TYR A 56 8.13 5.11 13.17
N ASP A 57 8.39 6.02 14.12
CA ASP A 57 8.60 5.76 15.54
C ASP A 57 8.24 6.98 16.40
N ASP A 58 8.34 6.85 17.71
CA ASP A 58 8.21 7.95 18.68
C ASP A 58 9.28 7.85 19.75
N PRO A 59 10.58 8.04 19.41
CA PRO A 59 11.70 7.78 20.30
C PRO A 59 11.72 8.68 21.54
N ILE A 60 11.08 9.84 21.47
CA ILE A 60 11.00 10.81 22.59
C ILE A 60 9.65 10.74 23.31
N GLY A 61 8.70 9.97 22.78
CA GLY A 61 7.37 9.82 23.39
C GLY A 61 6.47 11.04 23.26
N ARG A 62 6.72 11.96 22.32
CA ARG A 62 5.93 13.19 22.14
C ARG A 62 4.55 12.93 21.58
N ILE A 63 4.42 11.98 20.66
CA ILE A 63 3.14 11.57 20.07
C ILE A 63 2.27 10.96 21.17
N LEU A 64 2.82 10.01 21.91
CA LEU A 64 2.11 9.37 23.01
C LEU A 64 1.78 10.35 24.13
N LYS A 65 2.66 11.33 24.41
CA LYS A 65 2.39 12.41 25.35
C LYS A 65 1.19 13.26 24.89
N PHE A 66 1.21 13.73 23.66
CA PHE A 66 0.10 14.52 23.07
C PHE A 66 -1.23 13.76 23.16
N TYR A 67 -1.22 12.47 22.82
CA TYR A 67 -2.39 11.60 22.94
C TYR A 67 -2.85 11.46 24.39
N SER A 68 -1.94 11.24 25.35
CA SER A 68 -2.28 11.02 26.75
C SER A 68 -2.90 12.27 27.42
N GLU A 69 -2.44 13.45 27.00
CA GLU A 69 -2.90 14.76 27.48
C GLU A 69 -4.19 15.22 26.81
N SER A 70 -4.56 14.65 25.66
CA SER A 70 -5.79 15.00 24.94
C SER A 70 -7.03 14.48 25.68
N ALA A 71 -8.05 15.32 25.76
CA ALA A 71 -9.38 14.95 26.25
C ALA A 71 -10.21 14.19 25.18
N HIS A 72 -9.83 14.28 23.91
CA HIS A 72 -10.58 13.78 22.75
C HIS A 72 -9.89 12.61 22.07
N LYS A 73 -9.58 11.56 22.83
CA LYS A 73 -8.84 10.38 22.36
C LYS A 73 -9.61 9.56 21.34
N ASP A 74 -10.91 9.58 21.40
CA ASP A 74 -11.86 8.96 20.47
C ASP A 74 -11.82 9.56 19.06
N GLN A 75 -11.36 10.81 18.95
CA GLN A 75 -11.18 11.52 17.69
C GLN A 75 -9.75 11.35 17.12
N MET A 76 -8.93 10.46 17.68
CA MET A 76 -7.54 10.27 17.27
C MET A 76 -7.27 8.82 16.86
N SER A 77 -6.55 8.66 15.76
CA SER A 77 -5.99 7.39 15.31
C SER A 77 -4.47 7.50 15.22
N ILE A 78 -3.75 6.61 15.91
CA ILE A 78 -2.29 6.61 15.95
C ILE A 78 -1.76 5.35 15.28
N LEU A 79 -0.93 5.54 14.28
CA LEU A 79 -0.27 4.51 13.50
C LEU A 79 1.24 4.71 13.58
N ILE A 80 1.90 3.99 14.48
CA ILE A 80 3.36 4.05 14.65
C ILE A 80 3.95 2.71 14.25
N GLY A 81 4.93 2.73 13.38
CA GLY A 81 5.67 1.54 12.97
C GLY A 81 6.46 1.73 11.67
N ALA A 82 7.53 0.96 11.52
CA ALA A 82 8.44 1.07 10.39
C ALA A 82 7.73 0.89 9.03
N ASN A 83 6.79 -0.06 8.92
CA ASN A 83 6.06 -0.28 7.68
C ASN A 83 5.06 0.85 7.37
N LEU A 84 4.42 1.40 8.40
CA LEU A 84 3.45 2.48 8.25
C LEU A 84 4.13 3.83 8.03
N GLY A 85 5.31 4.01 8.62
CA GLY A 85 6.13 5.22 8.46
C GLY A 85 6.94 5.25 7.16
N ASP A 86 7.05 4.14 6.43
CA ASP A 86 7.64 4.12 5.09
C ASP A 86 6.62 4.60 4.06
N ILE A 87 6.94 5.70 3.34
CA ILE A 87 6.01 6.32 2.38
C ILE A 87 5.65 5.40 1.23
N THR A 88 6.56 4.52 0.82
CA THR A 88 6.34 3.58 -0.28
C THR A 88 5.30 2.54 0.11
N ASN A 89 5.48 1.94 1.29
CA ASN A 89 4.54 0.96 1.83
C ASN A 89 3.19 1.61 2.15
N LEU A 90 3.22 2.80 2.77
CA LEU A 90 2.01 3.54 3.09
C LEU A 90 1.16 3.83 1.84
N THR A 91 1.77 4.33 0.78
CA THR A 91 1.05 4.68 -0.45
C THR A 91 0.64 3.48 -1.27
N LYS A 92 1.42 2.39 -1.23
CA LYS A 92 1.12 1.18 -1.98
C LYS A 92 0.01 0.34 -1.35
N ASP A 93 0.10 0.14 -0.03
CA ASP A 93 -0.67 -0.90 0.66
C ASP A 93 -1.77 -0.35 1.57
N TYR A 94 -1.62 0.86 2.11
CA TYR A 94 -2.52 1.40 3.14
C TYR A 94 -3.39 2.57 2.69
N LEU A 95 -2.88 3.46 1.85
CA LEU A 95 -3.70 4.59 1.39
C LEU A 95 -4.60 4.18 0.22
N PRO A 96 -5.85 4.68 0.19
CA PRO A 96 -6.74 4.43 -0.92
C PRO A 96 -6.19 5.06 -2.21
N LYS A 97 -6.10 4.26 -3.26
CA LYS A 97 -5.74 4.76 -4.59
C LYS A 97 -6.93 5.47 -5.22
N SER A 98 -6.66 6.51 -6.01
CA SER A 98 -7.71 7.19 -6.76
C SER A 98 -8.41 6.24 -7.72
N ALA A 99 -9.66 6.53 -8.07
CA ALA A 99 -10.42 5.71 -9.03
C ALA A 99 -9.75 5.73 -10.42
N ILE A 100 -9.11 6.83 -10.79
CA ILE A 100 -8.38 6.98 -12.05
C ILE A 100 -7.15 6.06 -12.07
N ASP A 101 -6.38 6.02 -10.98
CA ASP A 101 -5.20 5.15 -10.88
C ASP A 101 -5.57 3.67 -10.97
N ARG A 102 -6.67 3.28 -10.31
CA ARG A 102 -7.19 1.90 -10.40
C ARG A 102 -7.61 1.52 -11.81
N ALA A 103 -8.26 2.43 -12.53
CA ALA A 103 -8.68 2.21 -13.91
C ALA A 103 -7.46 2.07 -14.83
N THR A 104 -6.45 2.90 -14.66
CA THR A 104 -5.20 2.87 -15.43
C THR A 104 -4.42 1.59 -15.19
N ILE A 105 -4.27 1.17 -13.94
CA ILE A 105 -3.59 -0.09 -13.58
C ILE A 105 -4.32 -1.28 -14.20
N ARG A 106 -5.64 -1.34 -14.04
CA ARG A 106 -6.45 -2.44 -14.60
C ARG A 106 -6.39 -2.48 -16.13
N MET A 107 -6.36 -1.33 -16.79
CA MET A 107 -6.19 -1.26 -18.24
C MET A 107 -4.81 -1.76 -18.65
N ALA A 108 -3.75 -1.40 -17.95
CA ALA A 108 -2.40 -1.87 -18.23
C ALA A 108 -2.29 -3.40 -18.06
N GLU A 109 -2.87 -3.97 -17.02
CA GLU A 109 -2.92 -5.43 -16.79
C GLU A 109 -3.67 -6.15 -17.91
N LEU A 110 -4.81 -5.62 -18.35
CA LEU A 110 -5.58 -6.18 -19.47
C LEU A 110 -4.81 -6.14 -20.79
N LEU A 111 -4.06 -5.07 -21.05
CA LEU A 111 -3.22 -4.94 -22.24
C LEU A 111 -2.06 -5.92 -22.21
N GLN A 112 -1.38 -6.09 -21.06
CA GLN A 112 -0.31 -7.07 -20.90
C GLN A 112 -0.83 -8.50 -21.14
N ASN A 113 -1.96 -8.86 -20.56
CA ASN A 113 -2.56 -10.17 -20.75
C ASN A 113 -2.92 -10.43 -22.23
N ARG A 114 -3.42 -9.43 -22.95
CA ARG A 114 -3.70 -9.54 -24.38
C ARG A 114 -2.43 -9.71 -25.23
N MET A 115 -1.37 -8.98 -24.90
CA MET A 115 -0.08 -9.10 -25.59
C MET A 115 0.58 -10.46 -25.31
N GLY A 116 0.50 -10.96 -24.08
CA GLY A 116 0.99 -12.28 -23.71
C GLY A 116 0.27 -13.43 -24.44
N VAL A 117 -1.04 -13.32 -24.64
CA VAL A 117 -1.83 -14.29 -25.42
C VAL A 117 -1.46 -14.20 -26.92
N ALA A 118 -1.24 -13.00 -27.45
CA ALA A 118 -0.85 -12.83 -28.84
C ALA A 118 0.53 -13.41 -29.14
N SER A 119 1.49 -13.34 -28.20
CA SER A 119 2.83 -13.96 -28.38
C SER A 119 2.77 -15.49 -28.35
N ASN A 120 1.84 -16.09 -27.61
CA ASN A 120 1.65 -17.54 -27.62
C ASN A 120 0.93 -18.06 -28.88
N ILE A 121 0.16 -17.21 -29.57
CA ILE A 121 -0.48 -17.57 -30.85
C ILE A 121 0.50 -17.40 -32.02
N ALA A 122 1.50 -16.53 -31.92
CA ALA A 122 2.50 -16.28 -32.95
C ALA A 122 3.60 -17.36 -33.05
N ASN A 123 3.69 -18.26 -32.06
CA ASN A 123 4.59 -19.41 -32.09
C ASN A 123 3.79 -20.71 -31.85
N PRO A 124 3.08 -21.24 -32.88
CA PRO A 124 2.53 -22.57 -32.79
C PRO A 124 3.71 -23.56 -32.77
N THR A 125 3.98 -24.16 -31.63
CA THR A 125 4.86 -25.32 -31.52
C THR A 125 4.22 -26.42 -32.36
N ILE A 126 4.81 -26.68 -33.54
CA ILE A 126 4.46 -27.81 -34.39
C ILE A 126 4.77 -29.06 -33.56
N PRO A 127 3.82 -29.95 -33.27
CA PRO A 127 4.14 -31.20 -32.63
C PRO A 127 5.01 -32.00 -33.59
N ALA A 128 6.15 -32.47 -33.09
CA ALA A 128 7.09 -33.31 -33.82
C ALA A 128 6.35 -34.52 -34.41
N GLN A 129 6.60 -34.73 -35.69
CA GLN A 129 6.03 -35.79 -36.50
C GLN A 129 6.31 -37.15 -35.85
N ILE A 130 5.24 -37.94 -35.79
CA ILE A 130 5.25 -39.36 -35.45
C ILE A 130 6.07 -40.05 -36.57
N GLU A 131 7.24 -40.59 -36.25
CA GLU A 131 8.00 -41.48 -37.14
C GLU A 131 7.23 -42.79 -37.34
N PRO A 132 7.13 -43.32 -38.55
CA PRO A 132 6.43 -44.58 -38.78
C PRO A 132 7.25 -45.77 -38.26
N SER A 133 6.60 -46.57 -37.42
CA SER A 133 7.11 -47.86 -37.00
C SER A 133 7.30 -48.81 -38.16
N THR A 134 8.52 -49.13 -38.51
CA THR A 134 8.88 -50.25 -39.39
C THR A 134 8.73 -51.56 -38.62
N THR A 135 7.76 -52.29 -39.09
CA THR A 135 7.55 -53.73 -38.85
C THR A 135 8.80 -54.48 -39.36
N ASN A 136 9.39 -55.33 -38.53
CA ASN A 136 10.11 -56.50 -38.98
C ASN A 136 9.77 -57.71 -38.10
N GLU A 137 9.08 -58.64 -38.77
CA GLU A 137 8.96 -60.04 -38.41
C GLU A 137 10.29 -60.75 -38.41
N SER A 138 10.56 -61.59 -37.50
CA SER A 138 11.10 -62.98 -37.61
C SER A 138 11.27 -63.50 -36.17
N ALA A 139 10.45 -64.38 -35.77
CA ALA A 139 10.46 -65.79 -35.93
C ALA A 139 11.51 -66.48 -35.00
N THR A 140 10.94 -67.40 -34.23
CA THR A 140 11.40 -68.71 -33.75
C THR A 140 12.27 -68.84 -32.49
N GLU A 141 11.65 -69.58 -31.56
CA GLU A 141 12.20 -70.75 -30.80
C GLU A 141 13.26 -70.44 -29.74
N GLU A 142 13.27 -70.96 -28.61
CA GLU A 142 13.05 -72.27 -27.95
C GLU A 142 13.03 -72.04 -26.43
N ILE A 143 12.06 -72.55 -25.71
CA ILE A 143 12.01 -73.82 -24.97
C ILE A 143 13.03 -73.89 -23.77
N ILE A 144 12.41 -74.10 -22.61
CA ILE A 144 12.76 -75.03 -21.54
C ILE A 144 13.65 -74.58 -20.35
N ASN A 145 13.06 -74.86 -19.21
CA ASN A 145 13.61 -75.30 -17.91
C ASN A 145 14.26 -74.27 -17.01
N SER A 146 14.04 -74.36 -15.79
CA SER A 146 13.55 -75.19 -14.72
C SER A 146 14.02 -74.57 -13.42
N GLU A 147 13.18 -74.69 -12.44
CA GLU A 147 13.47 -75.05 -11.04
C GLU A 147 14.75 -74.47 -10.38
N SER A 148 14.60 -73.65 -9.42
CA SER A 148 14.84 -73.98 -7.99
C SER A 148 14.41 -72.86 -7.13
#